data_06f15bf0f53b9eddb8218ca45a94a109
#
_entry.id   06f15bf0f53b9eddb8218ca45a94a109
#
_cell.length_a   1.000
_cell.length_b   1.000
_cell.length_c   1.000
_cell.angle_alpha   90.00
_cell.angle_beta   90.00
_cell.angle_gamma   90.00
#
_symmetry.space_group_name_H-M   'P 1'
#
loop_
_entity.id
_entity.type
_entity.pdbx_description
1 polymer ?
#
loop_
_entity_poly.entity_id
_entity_poly.type
_entity_poly.pdbx_seq_one_letter_code
_entity_poly.pdbx_strand_id
1 'polypeptide(L)'
;MAGKECVAIASDLRFGVQLGTLATDRKKVYKIHDKLFLGLSGLATDTDTLSQRFKFKHNLYKLREERDIPPAAFAQLVSTTLYEKRFGSYLCQPVIAGLDPNNQPYLCGMDSIGAIETAKDFMVAGTGNDSLLGICESLWKPDMEADELFETVSSALLSGQDRDCLAGWGAAVFVITKDQIIAKTLKGRMD
;
A
#
# COMPACT_ATOMS: atom_id res chain seq x y z
N MET A 1 -5.83 0.08 -5.49
CA MET A 1 -7.03 0.17 -6.33
C MET A 1 -8.01 -0.94 -5.97
N ALA A 2 -9.30 -0.65 -6.03
CA ALA A 2 -10.37 -1.63 -5.79
C ALA A 2 -10.88 -2.20 -7.12
N GLY A 3 -11.20 -3.49 -7.12
CA GLY A 3 -11.89 -4.20 -8.19
C GLY A 3 -13.09 -4.97 -7.66
N LYS A 4 -13.64 -5.86 -8.45
CA LYS A 4 -14.77 -6.70 -8.09
C LYS A 4 -14.31 -7.88 -7.22
N GLU A 5 -14.67 -7.88 -5.94
CA GLU A 5 -14.22 -8.86 -4.94
C GLU A 5 -12.69 -9.05 -4.90
N CYS A 6 -11.94 -8.03 -5.29
CA CYS A 6 -10.48 -8.03 -5.27
C CYS A 6 -9.94 -6.63 -4.99
N VAL A 7 -8.69 -6.56 -4.54
CA VAL A 7 -7.98 -5.32 -4.29
C VAL A 7 -6.53 -5.47 -4.71
N ALA A 8 -5.95 -4.42 -5.27
CA ALA A 8 -4.55 -4.39 -5.65
C ALA A 8 -3.78 -3.31 -4.89
N ILE A 9 -2.54 -3.63 -4.53
CA ILE A 9 -1.58 -2.69 -3.95
C ILE A 9 -0.24 -2.87 -4.64
N ALA A 10 0.42 -1.76 -4.94
CA ALA A 10 1.70 -1.78 -5.64
C ALA A 10 2.63 -0.68 -5.14
N SER A 11 3.92 -0.87 -5.30
CA SER A 11 4.94 0.14 -5.03
C SER A 11 6.11 0.01 -5.99
N ASP A 12 6.85 1.11 -6.20
CA ASP A 12 8.17 1.07 -6.81
C ASP A 12 9.19 0.37 -5.90
N LEU A 13 10.41 0.19 -6.40
CA LEU A 13 11.49 -0.52 -5.69
C LEU A 13 12.69 0.37 -5.32
N ARG A 14 12.64 1.67 -5.60
CA ARG A 14 13.75 2.57 -5.31
C ARG A 14 13.92 2.82 -3.81
N PHE A 15 15.15 2.73 -3.35
CA PHE A 15 15.58 3.29 -2.07
C PHE A 15 16.71 4.29 -2.31
N GLY A 16 16.54 5.51 -1.83
CA GLY A 16 17.51 6.58 -2.07
C GLY A 16 17.51 7.66 -1.01
N VAL A 17 18.54 8.49 -1.09
CA VAL A 17 18.69 9.71 -0.29
C VAL A 17 18.74 10.88 -1.27
N GLN A 18 17.75 11.74 -1.23
CA GLN A 18 17.57 12.81 -2.21
C GLN A 18 17.56 12.22 -3.64
N LEU A 19 18.40 12.70 -4.53
CA LEU A 19 18.53 12.24 -5.91
C LEU A 19 19.41 10.99 -6.06
N GLY A 20 20.17 10.61 -5.02
CA GLY A 20 21.04 9.44 -5.04
C GLY A 20 20.26 8.14 -4.76
N THR A 21 20.40 7.14 -5.62
CA THR A 21 19.81 5.82 -5.44
C THR A 21 20.80 4.91 -4.73
N LEU A 22 20.39 4.31 -3.61
CA LEU A 22 21.20 3.41 -2.79
C LEU A 22 20.90 1.94 -3.07
N ALA A 23 19.63 1.61 -3.31
CA ALA A 23 19.17 0.26 -3.63
C ALA A 23 17.97 0.29 -4.57
N THR A 24 17.76 -0.81 -5.30
CA THR A 24 16.74 -0.95 -6.34
C THR A 24 15.81 -2.15 -6.09
N ASP A 25 15.80 -2.65 -4.87
CA ASP A 25 15.05 -3.83 -4.44
C ASP A 25 14.26 -3.61 -3.15
N ARG A 26 14.07 -2.35 -2.75
CA ARG A 26 13.38 -1.98 -1.51
C ARG A 26 11.88 -2.21 -1.64
N LYS A 27 11.37 -3.21 -0.95
CA LYS A 27 9.92 -3.45 -0.82
C LYS A 27 9.30 -2.45 0.16
N LYS A 28 8.16 -1.87 -0.23
CA LYS A 28 7.38 -0.90 0.56
C LYS A 28 5.99 -1.42 0.89
N VAL A 29 5.65 -2.62 0.40
CA VAL A 29 4.40 -3.31 0.66
C VAL A 29 4.67 -4.51 1.54
N TYR A 30 3.94 -4.59 2.65
CA TYR A 30 4.11 -5.59 3.70
C TYR A 30 2.82 -6.39 3.84
N LYS A 31 2.92 -7.71 3.77
CA LYS A 31 1.81 -8.62 4.03
C LYS A 31 1.56 -8.71 5.53
N ILE A 32 0.35 -8.39 5.97
CA ILE A 32 -0.10 -8.57 7.36
C ILE A 32 -0.72 -9.97 7.51
N HIS A 33 -1.68 -10.31 6.65
CA HIS A 33 -2.22 -11.66 6.49
C HIS A 33 -2.71 -11.85 5.05
N ASP A 34 -3.33 -13.00 4.72
CA ASP A 34 -3.68 -13.34 3.33
C ASP A 34 -4.64 -12.35 2.65
N LYS A 35 -5.47 -11.67 3.42
CA LYS A 35 -6.44 -10.67 2.91
C LYS A 35 -6.13 -9.24 3.31
N LEU A 36 -4.90 -8.94 3.81
CA LEU A 36 -4.57 -7.59 4.28
C LEU A 36 -3.10 -7.25 4.03
N PHE A 37 -2.88 -6.16 3.33
CA PHE A 37 -1.57 -5.61 3.01
C PHE A 37 -1.45 -4.16 3.44
N LEU A 38 -0.25 -3.78 3.83
CA LEU A 38 0.12 -2.44 4.26
C LEU A 38 1.23 -1.91 3.36
N GLY A 39 1.01 -0.78 2.71
CA GLY A 39 2.03 0.00 2.04
C GLY A 39 2.52 1.12 2.95
N LEU A 40 3.82 1.32 3.02
CA LEU A 40 4.44 2.38 3.80
C LEU A 40 5.43 3.15 2.93
N SER A 41 5.17 4.42 2.70
CA SER A 41 6.10 5.37 2.08
C SER A 41 6.63 6.34 3.11
N GLY A 42 7.80 6.94 2.87
CA GLY A 42 8.44 7.91 3.74
C GLY A 42 9.81 7.48 4.24
N LEU A 43 10.14 7.85 5.47
CA LEU A 43 11.46 7.58 6.07
C LEU A 43 11.65 6.07 6.32
N ALA A 44 12.68 5.47 5.71
CA ALA A 44 12.89 4.04 5.70
C ALA A 44 12.98 3.39 7.10
N THR A 45 13.65 4.05 8.05
CA THR A 45 13.72 3.53 9.41
C THR A 45 12.36 3.46 10.10
N ASP A 46 11.47 4.44 9.86
CA ASP A 46 10.12 4.46 10.42
C ASP A 46 9.25 3.39 9.74
N THR A 47 9.38 3.20 8.43
CA THR A 47 8.64 2.14 7.72
C THR A 47 9.02 0.76 8.23
N ASP A 48 10.30 0.49 8.50
CA ASP A 48 10.75 -0.78 9.07
C ASP A 48 10.23 -0.98 10.49
N THR A 49 10.37 0.04 11.34
CA THR A 49 9.89 0.01 12.72
C THR A 49 8.39 -0.24 12.79
N LEU A 50 7.61 0.50 11.99
CA LEU A 50 6.16 0.39 11.97
C LEU A 50 5.67 -0.94 11.39
N SER A 51 6.28 -1.44 10.31
CA SER A 51 5.89 -2.72 9.72
C SER A 51 6.05 -3.87 10.72
N GLN A 52 7.16 -3.90 11.48
CA GLN A 52 7.39 -4.88 12.54
C GLN A 52 6.41 -4.71 13.71
N ARG A 53 6.15 -3.47 14.12
CA ARG A 53 5.21 -3.16 15.21
C ARG A 53 3.78 -3.57 14.84
N PHE A 54 3.33 -3.33 13.63
CA PHE A 54 2.01 -3.72 13.17
C PHE A 54 1.86 -5.23 13.01
N LYS A 55 2.90 -5.91 12.54
CA LYS A 55 2.91 -7.36 12.49
C LYS A 55 2.83 -7.97 13.90
N PHE A 56 3.56 -7.42 14.85
CA PHE A 56 3.47 -7.83 16.26
C PHE A 56 2.05 -7.62 16.83
N LYS A 57 1.46 -6.44 16.62
CA LYS A 57 0.10 -6.13 17.09
C LYS A 57 -0.95 -7.03 16.44
N HIS A 58 -0.82 -7.33 15.14
CA HIS A 58 -1.69 -8.30 14.46
C HIS A 58 -1.57 -9.70 15.06
N ASN A 59 -0.35 -10.17 15.31
CA ASN A 59 -0.13 -11.48 15.93
C ASN A 59 -0.75 -11.56 17.32
N LEU A 60 -0.63 -10.53 18.14
CA LEU A 60 -1.31 -10.44 19.44
C LEU A 60 -2.83 -10.47 19.29
N TYR A 61 -3.39 -9.74 18.33
CA TYR A 61 -4.82 -9.75 18.04
C TYR A 61 -5.28 -11.17 17.68
N LYS A 62 -4.57 -11.84 16.78
CA LYS A 62 -4.87 -13.20 16.34
C LYS A 62 -4.84 -14.21 17.49
N LEU A 63 -3.89 -14.09 18.42
CA LEU A 63 -3.80 -14.95 19.59
C LEU A 63 -4.94 -14.72 20.60
N ARG A 64 -5.46 -13.50 20.71
CA ARG A 64 -6.55 -13.15 21.64
C ARG A 64 -7.93 -13.42 21.08
N GLU A 65 -8.13 -13.10 19.81
CA GLU A 65 -9.43 -13.14 19.14
C GLU A 65 -9.65 -14.44 18.36
N GLU A 66 -8.61 -15.27 18.18
CA GLU A 66 -8.62 -16.52 17.39
C GLU A 66 -9.07 -16.30 15.92
N ARG A 67 -8.87 -15.08 15.39
CA ARG A 67 -9.17 -14.67 14.02
C ARG A 67 -8.19 -13.63 13.52
N ASP A 68 -8.08 -13.49 12.20
CA ASP A 68 -7.32 -12.40 11.60
C ASP A 68 -8.03 -11.07 11.77
N ILE A 69 -7.24 -9.98 11.90
CA ILE A 69 -7.79 -8.64 12.10
C ILE A 69 -8.49 -8.15 10.82
N PRO A 70 -9.75 -7.67 10.89
CA PRO A 70 -10.40 -7.08 9.74
C PRO A 70 -9.70 -5.78 9.28
N PRO A 71 -9.74 -5.43 7.98
CA PRO A 71 -9.06 -4.22 7.46
C PRO A 71 -9.44 -2.94 8.19
N ALA A 72 -10.73 -2.73 8.48
CA ALA A 72 -11.19 -1.53 9.18
C ALA A 72 -10.64 -1.43 10.62
N ALA A 73 -10.59 -2.55 11.35
CA ALA A 73 -10.00 -2.58 12.68
C ALA A 73 -8.48 -2.36 12.63
N PHE A 74 -7.82 -2.91 11.62
CA PHE A 74 -6.40 -2.67 11.40
C PHE A 74 -6.11 -1.19 11.06
N ALA A 75 -6.93 -0.56 10.23
CA ALA A 75 -6.82 0.85 9.93
C ALA A 75 -6.92 1.71 11.20
N GLN A 76 -7.86 1.40 12.10
CA GLN A 76 -7.99 2.08 13.38
C GLN A 76 -6.79 1.86 14.29
N LEU A 77 -6.22 0.66 14.30
CA LEU A 77 -5.02 0.32 15.05
C LEU A 77 -3.81 1.12 14.54
N VAL A 78 -3.66 1.25 13.22
CA VAL A 78 -2.59 2.05 12.59
C VAL A 78 -2.77 3.53 12.96
N SER A 79 -3.97 4.07 12.78
CA SER A 79 -4.30 5.46 13.11
C SER A 79 -3.96 5.80 14.56
N THR A 80 -4.41 4.99 15.51
CA THR A 80 -4.12 5.19 16.94
C THR A 80 -2.62 5.14 17.23
N THR A 81 -1.90 4.20 16.61
CA THR A 81 -0.45 4.06 16.79
C THR A 81 0.32 5.27 16.26
N LEU A 82 -0.10 5.86 15.15
CA LEU A 82 0.50 7.08 14.60
C LEU A 82 0.18 8.30 15.46
N TYR A 83 -1.07 8.43 15.92
CA TYR A 83 -1.48 9.57 16.74
C TYR A 83 -0.87 9.59 18.13
N GLU A 84 -0.48 8.45 18.70
CA GLU A 84 0.31 8.37 19.93
C GLU A 84 1.60 9.21 19.86
N LYS A 85 2.13 9.42 18.64
CA LYS A 85 3.35 10.19 18.37
C LYS A 85 3.09 11.53 17.69
N ARG A 86 1.92 12.13 17.89
CA ARG A 86 1.49 13.35 17.18
C ARG A 86 2.51 14.49 17.23
N PHE A 87 3.16 14.71 18.35
CA PHE A 87 4.11 15.80 18.56
C PHE A 87 5.59 15.43 18.34
N GLY A 88 5.85 14.24 17.81
CA GLY A 88 7.14 13.72 17.37
C GLY A 88 6.85 12.59 16.39
N SER A 89 6.16 12.91 15.29
CA SER A 89 5.50 11.94 14.41
C SER A 89 6.47 11.05 13.64
N TYR A 90 6.01 9.86 13.33
CA TYR A 90 6.63 9.05 12.28
C TYR A 90 6.52 9.76 10.93
N LEU A 91 7.60 9.74 10.16
CA LEU A 91 7.63 10.32 8.82
C LEU A 91 7.24 9.24 7.80
N CYS A 92 5.96 8.88 7.79
CA CYS A 92 5.42 7.87 6.88
C CYS A 92 3.98 8.19 6.49
N GLN A 93 3.57 7.68 5.35
CA GLN A 93 2.20 7.74 4.83
C GLN A 93 1.72 6.32 4.52
N PRO A 94 0.88 5.72 5.38
CA PRO A 94 0.36 4.39 5.16
C PRO A 94 -0.74 4.35 4.10
N VAL A 95 -0.74 3.25 3.34
CA VAL A 95 -1.89 2.83 2.51
C VAL A 95 -2.24 1.41 2.91
N ILE A 96 -3.49 1.16 3.22
CA ILE A 96 -4.00 -0.15 3.59
C ILE A 96 -4.91 -0.66 2.49
N ALA A 97 -4.66 -1.88 2.04
CA ALA A 97 -5.49 -2.57 1.07
C ALA A 97 -5.81 -3.98 1.57
N GLY A 98 -7.07 -4.34 1.59
CA GLY A 98 -7.51 -5.65 2.04
C GLY A 98 -8.92 -6.00 1.61
N LEU A 99 -9.33 -7.22 1.92
CA LEU A 99 -10.70 -7.69 1.76
C LEU A 99 -11.35 -7.82 3.14
N ASP A 100 -12.56 -7.31 3.26
CA ASP A 100 -13.36 -7.48 4.46
C ASP A 100 -13.87 -8.94 4.62
N PRO A 101 -14.53 -9.31 5.72
CA PRO A 101 -15.07 -10.65 5.90
C PRO A 101 -16.10 -11.08 4.82
N ASN A 102 -16.70 -10.12 4.11
CA ASN A 102 -17.62 -10.35 3.01
C ASN A 102 -16.92 -10.35 1.64
N ASN A 103 -15.59 -10.35 1.61
CA ASN A 103 -14.72 -10.22 0.43
C ASN A 103 -14.92 -8.91 -0.35
N GLN A 104 -15.43 -7.86 0.30
CA GLN A 104 -15.49 -6.54 -0.32
C GLN A 104 -14.15 -5.83 -0.18
N PRO A 105 -13.70 -5.11 -1.22
CA PRO A 105 -12.44 -4.38 -1.18
C PRO A 105 -12.51 -3.24 -0.15
N TYR A 106 -11.47 -3.11 0.65
CA TYR A 106 -11.25 -2.03 1.60
C TYR A 106 -9.95 -1.32 1.27
N LEU A 107 -10.03 -0.02 1.08
CA LEU A 107 -8.88 0.86 0.86
C LEU A 107 -8.93 2.04 1.82
N CYS A 108 -7.82 2.34 2.44
CA CYS A 108 -7.65 3.61 3.12
C CYS A 108 -6.20 4.10 3.04
N GLY A 109 -6.04 5.41 3.11
CA GLY A 109 -4.78 6.09 3.28
C GLY A 109 -4.78 6.90 4.57
N MET A 110 -3.59 7.26 5.04
CA MET A 110 -3.44 8.10 6.23
C MET A 110 -2.30 9.08 6.03
N ASP A 111 -2.40 10.21 6.74
CA ASP A 111 -1.27 11.09 6.93
C ASP A 111 -0.31 10.55 8.01
N SER A 112 0.75 11.28 8.29
CA SER A 112 1.78 10.87 9.25
C SER A 112 1.30 10.79 10.71
N ILE A 113 0.17 11.39 11.03
CA ILE A 113 -0.45 11.38 12.37
C ILE A 113 -1.74 10.55 12.45
N GLY A 114 -2.06 9.81 11.38
CA GLY A 114 -3.12 8.80 11.41
C GLY A 114 -4.53 9.28 11.06
N ALA A 115 -4.68 10.41 10.36
CA ALA A 115 -5.97 10.81 9.82
C ALA A 115 -6.40 9.84 8.71
N ILE A 116 -7.49 9.10 8.95
CA ILE A 116 -7.97 8.06 8.02
C ILE A 116 -8.81 8.68 6.92
N GLU A 117 -8.45 8.38 5.68
CA GLU A 117 -9.27 8.60 4.50
C GLU A 117 -9.56 7.26 3.84
N THR A 118 -10.85 6.95 3.63
CA THR A 118 -11.28 5.71 2.96
C THR A 118 -11.68 6.01 1.52
N ALA A 119 -11.30 5.12 0.60
CA ALA A 119 -11.65 5.23 -0.81
C ALA A 119 -12.37 3.98 -1.31
N LYS A 120 -13.28 4.16 -2.28
CA LYS A 120 -14.00 3.06 -2.94
C LYS A 120 -13.35 2.66 -4.26
N ASP A 121 -12.42 3.44 -4.74
CA ASP A 121 -11.78 3.38 -6.06
C ASP A 121 -10.27 3.14 -5.95
N PHE A 122 -9.52 4.15 -5.57
CA PHE A 122 -8.07 4.06 -5.45
C PHE A 122 -7.55 4.97 -4.32
N MET A 123 -6.34 4.66 -3.87
CA MET A 123 -5.60 5.45 -2.91
C MET A 123 -4.12 5.46 -3.31
N VAL A 124 -3.49 6.61 -3.20
CA VAL A 124 -2.08 6.80 -3.54
C VAL A 124 -1.33 7.50 -2.42
N ALA A 125 -0.03 7.25 -2.31
CA ALA A 125 0.83 7.92 -1.34
C ALA A 125 2.28 7.96 -1.86
N GLY A 126 3.07 8.88 -1.36
CA GLY A 126 4.48 9.02 -1.70
C GLY A 126 4.79 10.23 -2.57
N THR A 127 6.00 10.26 -3.13
CA THR A 127 6.52 11.40 -3.91
C THR A 127 5.75 11.65 -5.21
N GLY A 128 5.21 10.59 -5.83
CA GLY A 128 4.41 10.65 -7.05
C GLY A 128 2.90 10.86 -6.84
N ASN A 129 2.45 11.28 -5.65
CA ASN A 129 1.04 11.37 -5.29
C ASN A 129 0.20 12.13 -6.32
N ASP A 130 0.60 13.36 -6.68
CA ASP A 130 -0.19 14.22 -7.57
C ASP A 130 -0.32 13.64 -8.98
N SER A 131 0.77 13.12 -9.55
CA SER A 131 0.74 12.49 -10.87
C SER A 131 -0.05 11.19 -10.87
N LEU A 132 0.12 10.38 -9.83
CA LEU A 132 -0.60 9.10 -9.69
C LEU A 132 -2.10 9.31 -9.50
N LEU A 133 -2.54 10.35 -8.78
CA LEU A 133 -3.96 10.68 -8.65
C LEU A 133 -4.61 10.90 -10.02
N GLY A 134 -4.00 11.72 -10.89
CA GLY A 134 -4.49 11.97 -12.24
C GLY A 134 -4.49 10.74 -13.13
N ILE A 135 -3.44 9.91 -13.04
CA ILE A 135 -3.34 8.66 -13.81
C ILE A 135 -4.39 7.65 -13.34
N CYS A 136 -4.53 7.46 -12.03
CA CYS A 136 -5.52 6.56 -11.46
C CYS A 136 -6.94 6.98 -11.81
N GLU A 137 -7.25 8.28 -11.75
CA GLU A 137 -8.55 8.82 -12.17
C GLU A 137 -8.90 8.52 -13.63
N SER A 138 -7.90 8.51 -14.50
CA SER A 138 -8.10 8.24 -15.93
C SER A 138 -8.19 6.75 -16.28
N LEU A 139 -7.55 5.88 -15.50
CA LEU A 139 -7.44 4.45 -15.81
C LEU A 139 -8.38 3.57 -15.00
N TRP A 140 -8.73 3.98 -13.78
CA TRP A 140 -9.59 3.18 -12.93
C TRP A 140 -11.02 3.08 -13.48
N LYS A 141 -11.60 1.90 -13.37
CA LYS A 141 -12.99 1.62 -13.70
C LYS A 141 -13.62 0.80 -12.57
N PRO A 142 -14.92 0.97 -12.31
CA PRO A 142 -15.60 0.11 -11.35
C PRO A 142 -15.64 -1.35 -11.81
N ASP A 143 -15.71 -2.26 -10.84
CA ASP A 143 -15.94 -3.70 -11.06
C ASP A 143 -14.90 -4.41 -11.95
N MET A 144 -13.66 -3.94 -11.99
CA MET A 144 -12.56 -4.62 -12.68
C MET A 144 -12.30 -6.01 -12.09
N GLU A 145 -12.20 -7.02 -12.93
CA GLU A 145 -11.73 -8.36 -12.53
C GLU A 145 -10.23 -8.35 -12.20
N ALA A 146 -9.73 -9.38 -11.52
CA ALA A 146 -8.38 -9.40 -10.97
C ALA A 146 -7.26 -9.17 -12.01
N ASP A 147 -7.37 -9.74 -13.19
CA ASP A 147 -6.36 -9.56 -14.25
C ASP A 147 -6.39 -8.15 -14.84
N GLU A 148 -7.57 -7.59 -15.07
CA GLU A 148 -7.73 -6.20 -15.52
C GLU A 148 -7.22 -5.22 -14.47
N LEU A 149 -7.53 -5.47 -13.19
CA LEU A 149 -7.04 -4.67 -12.07
C LEU A 149 -5.50 -4.72 -11.98
N PHE A 150 -4.89 -5.89 -12.18
CA PHE A 150 -3.45 -6.04 -12.23
C PHE A 150 -2.82 -5.18 -13.33
N GLU A 151 -3.34 -5.25 -14.57
CA GLU A 151 -2.84 -4.47 -15.70
C GLU A 151 -3.02 -2.96 -15.47
N THR A 152 -4.15 -2.56 -14.92
CA THR A 152 -4.46 -1.14 -14.63
C THR A 152 -3.53 -0.56 -13.57
N VAL A 153 -3.35 -1.26 -12.44
CA VAL A 153 -2.43 -0.82 -11.37
C VAL A 153 -0.98 -0.78 -11.86
N SER A 154 -0.58 -1.79 -12.63
CA SER A 154 0.76 -1.89 -13.20
C SER A 154 1.05 -0.72 -14.15
N SER A 155 0.13 -0.44 -15.07
CA SER A 155 0.25 0.67 -16.02
C SER A 155 0.26 2.02 -15.33
N ALA A 156 -0.61 2.21 -14.33
CA ALA A 156 -0.67 3.44 -13.55
C ALA A 156 0.66 3.70 -12.81
N LEU A 157 1.17 2.71 -12.10
CA LEU A 157 2.40 2.85 -11.33
C LEU A 157 3.61 3.08 -12.24
N LEU A 158 3.79 2.29 -13.31
CA LEU A 158 4.92 2.44 -14.24
C LEU A 158 4.90 3.82 -14.92
N SER A 159 3.72 4.28 -15.36
CA SER A 159 3.60 5.61 -15.97
C SER A 159 3.89 6.74 -14.99
N GLY A 160 3.45 6.61 -13.74
CA GLY A 160 3.69 7.61 -12.71
C GLY A 160 5.14 7.68 -12.28
N GLN A 161 5.80 6.53 -12.06
CA GLN A 161 7.20 6.48 -11.64
C GLN A 161 8.17 6.97 -12.73
N ASP A 162 7.81 6.83 -14.00
CA ASP A 162 8.65 7.30 -15.13
C ASP A 162 8.77 8.83 -15.19
N ARG A 163 7.89 9.55 -14.50
CA ARG A 163 7.91 11.02 -14.39
C ARG A 163 8.24 11.54 -12.99
N ASP A 164 8.68 10.65 -12.10
CA ASP A 164 9.14 10.98 -10.76
C ASP A 164 10.61 10.59 -10.59
N CYS A 165 11.47 11.59 -10.42
CA CYS A 165 12.91 11.36 -10.24
C CYS A 165 13.28 10.65 -8.91
N LEU A 166 12.33 10.55 -7.98
CA LEU A 166 12.50 9.90 -6.68
C LEU A 166 11.87 8.49 -6.61
N ALA A 167 11.26 8.04 -7.70
CA ALA A 167 10.66 6.72 -7.81
C ALA A 167 11.20 5.96 -9.04
N GLY A 168 11.07 4.63 -9.05
CA GLY A 168 11.45 3.82 -10.20
C GLY A 168 12.10 2.50 -9.85
N TRP A 169 12.95 2.03 -10.78
CA TRP A 169 13.72 0.79 -10.68
C TRP A 169 12.86 -0.48 -10.62
N GLY A 170 11.66 -0.42 -11.21
CA GLY A 170 10.70 -1.51 -11.23
C GLY A 170 9.59 -1.36 -10.21
N ALA A 171 8.73 -2.35 -10.14
CA ALA A 171 7.57 -2.33 -9.25
C ALA A 171 7.27 -3.72 -8.68
N ALA A 172 6.71 -3.75 -7.48
CA ALA A 172 6.09 -4.93 -6.91
C ALA A 172 4.57 -4.70 -6.86
N VAL A 173 3.81 -5.63 -7.43
CA VAL A 173 2.35 -5.57 -7.51
C VAL A 173 1.76 -6.80 -6.85
N PHE A 174 0.77 -6.58 -6.01
CA PHE A 174 0.00 -7.62 -5.32
C PHE A 174 -1.48 -7.42 -5.62
N VAL A 175 -2.13 -8.46 -6.14
CA VAL A 175 -3.59 -8.50 -6.25
C VAL A 175 -4.11 -9.58 -5.30
N ILE A 176 -5.02 -9.17 -4.44
CA ILE A 176 -5.61 -10.00 -3.40
C ILE A 176 -7.03 -10.33 -3.83
N THR A 177 -7.31 -11.60 -4.01
CA THR A 177 -8.66 -12.13 -4.26
C THR A 177 -9.11 -12.96 -3.06
N LYS A 178 -10.34 -13.41 -3.07
CA LYS A 178 -10.86 -14.30 -2.00
C LYS A 178 -10.06 -15.59 -1.86
N ASP A 179 -9.51 -16.12 -2.98
CA ASP A 179 -8.91 -17.46 -3.05
C ASP A 179 -7.39 -17.46 -3.13
N GLN A 180 -6.79 -16.37 -3.65
CA GLN A 180 -5.35 -16.33 -3.92
C GLN A 180 -4.77 -14.92 -3.87
N ILE A 181 -3.44 -14.86 -3.73
CA ILE A 181 -2.65 -13.64 -3.86
C ILE A 181 -1.81 -13.77 -5.13
N ILE A 182 -1.98 -12.85 -6.07
CA ILE A 182 -1.14 -12.73 -7.25
C ILE A 182 -0.05 -11.72 -6.93
N ALA A 183 1.20 -12.17 -6.86
CA ALA A 183 2.35 -11.32 -6.58
C ALA A 183 3.30 -11.34 -7.79
N LYS A 184 3.55 -10.19 -8.40
CA LYS A 184 4.47 -10.05 -9.53
C LYS A 184 5.40 -8.87 -9.33
N THR A 185 6.64 -9.04 -9.78
CA THR A 185 7.62 -7.96 -9.89
C THR A 185 7.70 -7.52 -11.35
N LEU A 186 7.56 -6.22 -11.58
CA LEU A 186 7.60 -5.64 -12.91
C LEU A 186 8.95 -4.97 -13.14
N LYS A 187 9.47 -5.14 -14.33
CA LYS A 187 10.62 -4.39 -14.81
C LYS A 187 10.14 -3.07 -15.41
N GLY A 188 10.62 -1.97 -14.88
CA GLY A 188 10.41 -0.63 -15.43
C GLY A 188 11.66 -0.09 -16.09
N ARG A 189 11.69 1.21 -16.33
CA ARG A 189 12.91 1.91 -16.71
C ARG A 189 13.93 1.82 -15.57
N MET A 190 15.21 1.68 -15.92
CA MET A 190 16.33 1.51 -14.98
C MET A 190 17.26 2.74 -14.99
N ASP A 191 16.68 3.91 -15.12
CA ASP A 191 17.39 5.20 -15.16
C ASP A 191 16.90 6.19 -14.06
#